data_7825ba4b58ed4a28795af60e72a998b3
#
_entry.id   7825ba4b58ed4a28795af60e72a998b3
#
_cell.length_a   1.000
_cell.length_b   1.000
_cell.length_c   1.000
_cell.angle_alpha   90.00
_cell.angle_beta   90.00
_cell.angle_gamma   90.00
#
_symmetry.space_group_name_H-M   'P 1'
#
loop_
_entity.id
_entity.type
_entity.pdbx_description
1 polymer ?
#
loop_
_entity_poly.entity_id
_entity_poly.type
_entity_poly.pdbx_seq_one_letter_code
_entity_poly.pdbx_strand_id
1 'polypeptide(L)'
;MYKRQVRDICEAVHLKSTSSVHSHLETLEKNGYIRRDPTKPRAIEIIDDNFNLTRREVVNVPMVGQVAAGEPILAVQNIESYFPIPTEFMPNEESFMLKVKGESMINAGIFNGDNVLVMKQSTANNGDIVVALVDDSATVKTFYKENGHIRLQPENDTMDPIIVNNCSILGKVFGVFRFLDR
;
A
#
# COMPACT_ATOMS: atom_id res chain seq x y z
N MET A 1 -15.92 1.17 -13.27
CA MET A 1 -16.84 2.05 -14.01
C MET A 1 -18.28 1.57 -13.75
N TYR A 2 -19.01 2.23 -12.85
CA TYR A 2 -20.40 1.84 -12.52
C TYR A 2 -21.35 2.34 -13.60
N LYS A 3 -21.99 1.43 -14.32
CA LYS A 3 -23.07 1.75 -15.28
C LYS A 3 -24.38 1.91 -14.51
N ARG A 4 -24.63 3.08 -13.91
CA ARG A 4 -25.95 3.35 -13.34
C ARG A 4 -26.93 3.69 -14.47
N GLN A 5 -28.03 2.95 -14.53
CA GLN A 5 -29.14 3.27 -15.44
C GLN A 5 -29.98 4.42 -14.85
N VAL A 6 -30.70 5.17 -15.70
CA VAL A 6 -31.56 6.26 -15.23
C VAL A 6 -32.58 5.80 -14.19
N ARG A 7 -33.02 4.56 -14.24
CA ARG A 7 -33.91 3.96 -13.23
C ARG A 7 -33.23 3.84 -11.86
N ASP A 8 -31.96 3.42 -11.81
CA ASP A 8 -31.21 3.30 -10.56
C ASP A 8 -31.02 4.70 -9.92
N ILE A 9 -30.87 5.73 -10.76
CA ILE A 9 -30.81 7.12 -10.27
C ILE A 9 -32.19 7.54 -9.74
N CYS A 10 -33.29 7.23 -10.42
CA CYS A 10 -34.65 7.50 -9.93
C CYS A 10 -34.87 6.94 -8.52
N GLU A 11 -34.50 5.67 -8.30
CA GLU A 11 -34.62 5.02 -6.99
C GLU A 11 -33.75 5.71 -5.95
N ALA A 12 -32.50 5.97 -6.26
CA ALA A 12 -31.52 6.54 -5.33
C ALA A 12 -31.88 7.95 -4.87
N VAL A 13 -32.54 8.77 -5.74
CA VAL A 13 -32.93 10.15 -5.42
C VAL A 13 -34.43 10.30 -5.14
N HIS A 14 -35.17 9.19 -5.00
CA HIS A 14 -36.60 9.13 -4.71
C HIS A 14 -37.49 9.91 -5.69
N LEU A 15 -37.10 9.99 -6.98
CA LEU A 15 -37.90 10.59 -8.03
C LEU A 15 -38.81 9.54 -8.67
N LYS A 16 -40.07 9.91 -8.90
CA LYS A 16 -41.08 9.01 -9.48
C LYS A 16 -41.04 8.94 -11.02
N SER A 17 -40.33 9.88 -11.69
CA SER A 17 -40.31 9.98 -13.14
C SER A 17 -38.89 9.99 -13.71
N THR A 18 -38.64 9.12 -14.67
CA THR A 18 -37.39 9.14 -15.45
C THR A 18 -37.19 10.41 -16.26
N SER A 19 -38.28 11.08 -16.67
CA SER A 19 -38.23 12.37 -17.37
C SER A 19 -37.61 13.44 -16.48
N SER A 20 -37.95 13.49 -15.20
CA SER A 20 -37.36 14.42 -14.23
C SER A 20 -35.86 14.20 -14.08
N VAL A 21 -35.41 12.92 -14.02
CA VAL A 21 -33.99 12.59 -13.97
C VAL A 21 -33.27 13.06 -15.24
N HIS A 22 -33.85 12.86 -16.42
CA HIS A 22 -33.30 13.36 -17.70
C HIS A 22 -33.12 14.88 -17.68
N SER A 23 -34.14 15.63 -17.26
CA SER A 23 -34.08 17.09 -17.16
C SER A 23 -33.00 17.58 -16.20
N HIS A 24 -32.87 16.91 -15.04
CA HIS A 24 -31.80 17.23 -14.08
C HIS A 24 -30.41 16.91 -14.64
N LEU A 25 -30.22 15.77 -15.32
CA LEU A 25 -28.97 15.41 -15.97
C LEU A 25 -28.58 16.39 -17.08
N GLU A 26 -29.55 16.88 -17.90
CA GLU A 26 -29.30 17.91 -18.90
C GLU A 26 -28.87 19.24 -18.26
N THR A 27 -29.48 19.60 -17.13
CA THR A 27 -29.10 20.82 -16.39
C THR A 27 -27.70 20.69 -15.81
N LEU A 28 -27.34 19.54 -15.24
CA LEU A 28 -26.01 19.28 -14.71
C LEU A 28 -24.95 19.29 -15.81
N GLU A 29 -25.25 18.73 -16.98
CA GLU A 29 -24.35 18.74 -18.13
C GLU A 29 -24.15 20.16 -18.68
N LYS A 30 -25.26 20.95 -18.82
CA LYS A 30 -25.19 22.33 -19.23
C LYS A 30 -24.36 23.21 -18.28
N ASN A 31 -24.40 22.92 -17.00
CA ASN A 31 -23.66 23.64 -15.98
C ASN A 31 -22.21 23.08 -15.80
N GLY A 32 -21.82 22.09 -16.61
CA GLY A 32 -20.46 21.55 -16.58
C GLY A 32 -20.13 20.60 -15.40
N TYR A 33 -21.13 20.13 -14.65
CA TYR A 33 -20.92 19.19 -13.55
C TYR A 33 -20.78 17.74 -14.00
N ILE A 34 -21.35 17.41 -15.15
CA ILE A 34 -21.24 16.08 -15.74
C ILE A 34 -20.97 16.18 -17.24
N ARG A 35 -20.41 15.11 -17.81
CA ARG A 35 -20.25 14.91 -19.25
C ARG A 35 -20.83 13.57 -19.64
N ARG A 36 -21.59 13.51 -20.77
CA ARG A 36 -22.06 12.28 -21.38
C ARG A 36 -21.28 12.02 -22.66
N ASP A 37 -20.80 10.79 -22.82
CA ASP A 37 -20.11 10.36 -24.03
C ASP A 37 -21.14 10.04 -25.11
N PRO A 38 -21.16 10.73 -26.26
CA PRO A 38 -22.11 10.48 -27.36
C PRO A 38 -22.01 9.05 -27.90
N THR A 39 -20.84 8.42 -27.81
CA THR A 39 -20.60 7.04 -28.26
C THR A 39 -21.03 6.00 -27.22
N LYS A 40 -21.23 6.42 -25.98
CA LYS A 40 -21.66 5.59 -24.85
C LYS A 40 -22.78 6.24 -24.06
N PRO A 41 -24.02 6.31 -24.62
CA PRO A 41 -25.13 7.11 -24.08
C PRO A 41 -25.55 6.76 -22.64
N ARG A 42 -24.99 5.69 -22.06
CA ARG A 42 -25.23 5.29 -20.66
C ARG A 42 -24.08 5.62 -19.72
N ALA A 43 -22.99 6.20 -20.21
CA ALA A 43 -21.85 6.60 -19.40
C ALA A 43 -22.00 8.07 -19.02
N ILE A 44 -22.08 8.34 -17.70
CA ILE A 44 -22.08 9.69 -17.14
C ILE A 44 -20.76 9.85 -16.41
N GLU A 45 -20.00 10.86 -16.76
CA GLU A 45 -18.77 11.27 -16.11
C GLU A 45 -19.03 12.53 -15.29
N ILE A 46 -18.62 12.54 -14.03
CA ILE A 46 -18.74 13.73 -13.17
C ILE A 46 -17.50 14.59 -13.41
N ILE A 47 -17.71 15.85 -13.82
CA ILE A 47 -16.67 16.85 -14.03
C ILE A 47 -16.59 17.69 -12.75
N ASP A 48 -15.93 17.17 -11.72
CA ASP A 48 -15.63 17.92 -10.52
C ASP A 48 -14.17 17.64 -10.18
N ASP A 49 -13.35 18.68 -10.18
CA ASP A 49 -11.93 18.59 -9.84
C ASP A 49 -11.76 18.08 -8.41
N ASN A 50 -12.66 18.42 -7.48
CA ASN A 50 -12.65 17.90 -6.12
C ASN A 50 -13.10 16.43 -6.06
N PHE A 51 -14.02 16.00 -6.93
CA PHE A 51 -14.47 14.61 -7.01
C PHE A 51 -13.38 13.70 -7.60
N ASN A 52 -12.60 14.20 -8.55
CA ASN A 52 -11.43 13.49 -9.09
C ASN A 52 -10.27 13.43 -8.09
N LEU A 53 -10.09 14.45 -7.25
CA LEU A 53 -9.12 14.45 -6.14
C LEU A 53 -9.47 13.40 -5.07
N THR A 54 -10.76 13.10 -4.88
CA THR A 54 -11.22 12.08 -3.91
C THR A 54 -11.20 10.65 -4.46
N ARG A 55 -11.06 10.45 -5.79
CA ARG A 55 -10.93 9.14 -6.45
C ARG A 55 -9.48 8.83 -6.81
N ARG A 56 -8.57 8.96 -5.88
CA ARG A 56 -7.24 8.40 -6.09
C ARG A 56 -7.36 6.87 -6.15
N GLU A 57 -6.78 6.27 -7.17
CA GLU A 57 -6.62 4.83 -7.20
C GLU A 57 -5.76 4.42 -6.01
N VAL A 58 -6.23 3.45 -5.25
CA VAL A 58 -5.51 2.91 -4.09
C VAL A 58 -5.18 1.45 -4.31
N VAL A 59 -4.02 1.05 -3.87
CA VAL A 59 -3.61 -0.35 -3.76
C VAL A 59 -3.85 -0.80 -2.33
N ASN A 60 -4.53 -1.92 -2.15
CA ASN A 60 -4.68 -2.54 -0.85
C ASN A 60 -3.43 -3.37 -0.55
N VAL A 61 -2.52 -2.80 0.24
CA VAL A 61 -1.26 -3.46 0.63
C VAL A 61 -1.52 -4.42 1.78
N PRO A 62 -1.18 -5.72 1.66
CA PRO A 62 -1.37 -6.69 2.73
C PRO A 62 -0.46 -6.37 3.93
N MET A 63 -1.02 -6.38 5.12
CA MET A 63 -0.31 -6.30 6.39
C MET A 63 -0.01 -7.71 6.90
N VAL A 64 1.27 -8.05 6.99
CA VAL A 64 1.74 -9.36 7.40
C VAL A 64 2.06 -9.35 8.90
N GLY A 65 1.45 -10.27 9.64
CA GLY A 65 1.62 -10.35 11.11
C GLY A 65 2.88 -11.10 11.52
N GLN A 66 3.05 -12.29 11.01
CA GLN A 66 4.22 -13.15 11.29
C GLN A 66 4.82 -13.65 9.99
N VAL A 67 6.13 -13.77 9.99
CA VAL A 67 6.88 -14.36 8.89
C VAL A 67 7.54 -15.62 9.42
N ALA A 68 7.15 -16.76 8.86
CA ALA A 68 7.73 -18.05 9.19
C ALA A 68 8.69 -18.52 8.08
N ALA A 69 9.75 -19.21 8.44
CA ALA A 69 10.64 -19.84 7.47
C ALA A 69 9.92 -20.96 6.72
N GLY A 70 10.21 -21.07 5.42
CA GLY A 70 9.67 -22.11 4.56
C GLY A 70 8.29 -21.80 3.95
N GLU A 71 7.60 -20.78 4.37
CA GLU A 71 6.33 -20.33 3.79
C GLU A 71 6.47 -19.05 2.97
N PRO A 72 5.67 -18.88 1.89
CA PRO A 72 5.61 -17.61 1.18
C PRO A 72 5.12 -16.50 2.11
N ILE A 73 5.81 -15.36 2.14
CA ILE A 73 5.47 -14.24 3.03
C ILE A 73 4.04 -13.72 2.85
N LEU A 74 3.51 -13.82 1.63
CA LEU A 74 2.14 -13.43 1.28
C LEU A 74 1.17 -14.63 1.26
N ALA A 75 1.48 -15.71 1.97
CA ALA A 75 0.50 -16.75 2.21
C ALA A 75 -0.71 -16.17 2.95
N VAL A 76 -1.92 -16.61 2.59
CA VAL A 76 -3.18 -16.04 3.10
C VAL A 76 -3.25 -16.08 4.63
N GLN A 77 -2.68 -17.10 5.26
CA GLN A 77 -2.62 -17.25 6.72
C GLN A 77 -1.75 -16.20 7.42
N ASN A 78 -0.83 -15.56 6.70
CA ASN A 78 0.07 -14.56 7.25
C ASN A 78 -0.48 -13.13 7.14
N ILE A 79 -1.58 -12.93 6.37
CA ILE A 79 -2.19 -11.62 6.15
C ILE A 79 -3.24 -11.35 7.23
N GLU A 80 -2.99 -10.35 8.07
CA GLU A 80 -3.91 -9.93 9.13
C GLU A 80 -4.97 -8.94 8.62
N SER A 81 -4.59 -8.04 7.73
CA SER A 81 -5.46 -6.99 7.20
C SER A 81 -4.87 -6.38 5.92
N TYR A 82 -5.56 -5.38 5.36
CA TYR A 82 -5.08 -4.60 4.21
C TYR A 82 -5.08 -3.12 4.53
N PHE A 83 -4.05 -2.41 4.06
CA PHE A 83 -3.92 -0.97 4.21
C PHE A 83 -3.97 -0.27 2.84
N PRO A 84 -4.94 0.66 2.61
CA PRO A 84 -5.09 1.35 1.34
C PRO A 84 -4.03 2.45 1.20
N ILE A 85 -3.20 2.36 0.14
CA ILE A 85 -2.18 3.35 -0.19
C ILE A 85 -2.44 3.88 -1.60
N PRO A 86 -2.38 5.21 -1.83
CA PRO A 86 -2.48 5.77 -3.18
C PRO A 86 -1.41 5.17 -4.12
N THR A 87 -1.83 4.81 -5.34
CA THR A 87 -0.96 4.18 -6.36
C THR A 87 0.29 5.00 -6.66
N GLU A 88 0.21 6.31 -6.57
CA GLU A 88 1.33 7.23 -6.82
C GLU A 88 2.53 7.03 -5.87
N PHE A 89 2.31 6.42 -4.70
CA PHE A 89 3.37 6.11 -3.72
C PHE A 89 3.84 4.66 -3.78
N MET A 90 3.25 3.86 -4.67
CA MET A 90 3.56 2.44 -4.74
C MET A 90 4.54 2.15 -5.88
N PRO A 91 5.56 1.29 -5.64
CA PRO A 91 6.35 0.73 -6.72
C PRO A 91 5.49 -0.20 -7.59
N ASN A 92 6.01 -0.56 -8.77
CA ASN A 92 5.33 -1.51 -9.67
C ASN A 92 5.40 -2.95 -9.17
N GLU A 93 6.31 -3.23 -8.26
CA GLU A 93 6.55 -4.54 -7.69
C GLU A 93 5.55 -4.85 -6.57
N GLU A 94 5.35 -6.13 -6.33
CA GLU A 94 4.52 -6.62 -5.23
C GLU A 94 5.06 -6.10 -3.88
N SER A 95 4.17 -5.59 -3.04
CA SER A 95 4.55 -4.95 -1.78
C SER A 95 3.69 -5.45 -0.62
N PHE A 96 4.24 -5.38 0.57
CA PHE A 96 3.56 -5.73 1.82
C PHE A 96 3.96 -4.79 2.95
N MET A 97 3.19 -4.79 4.02
CA MET A 97 3.52 -4.09 5.26
C MET A 97 3.88 -5.10 6.36
N LEU A 98 4.84 -4.71 7.19
CA LEU A 98 5.26 -5.48 8.34
C LEU A 98 5.33 -4.58 9.57
N LYS A 99 4.77 -5.04 10.69
CA LYS A 99 4.86 -4.32 11.97
C LYS A 99 6.22 -4.53 12.60
N VAL A 100 6.89 -3.43 12.91
CA VAL A 100 8.23 -3.43 13.54
C VAL A 100 8.11 -3.76 15.03
N LYS A 101 8.96 -4.67 15.49
CA LYS A 101 9.14 -5.01 16.90
C LYS A 101 10.58 -4.73 17.31
N GLY A 102 10.75 -4.01 18.42
CA GLY A 102 12.06 -3.66 18.96
C GLY A 102 12.61 -2.32 18.48
N GLU A 103 13.83 -2.01 18.91
CA GLU A 103 14.46 -0.68 18.80
C GLU A 103 15.72 -0.67 17.94
N SER A 104 15.94 -1.72 17.15
CA SER A 104 17.19 -1.89 16.41
C SER A 104 17.40 -0.88 15.26
N MET A 105 16.40 -0.09 14.89
CA MET A 105 16.43 0.83 13.74
C MET A 105 16.08 2.28 14.11
N ILE A 106 16.23 2.65 15.37
CA ILE A 106 15.83 3.97 15.91
C ILE A 106 16.60 5.13 15.27
N ASN A 107 17.88 4.95 14.97
CA ASN A 107 18.70 5.99 14.32
C ASN A 107 18.33 6.18 12.85
N ALA A 108 17.64 5.21 12.23
CA ALA A 108 17.03 5.34 10.91
C ALA A 108 15.60 5.90 10.97
N GLY A 109 15.11 6.29 12.16
CA GLY A 109 13.76 6.84 12.36
C GLY A 109 12.64 5.79 12.35
N ILE A 110 12.97 4.49 12.42
CA ILE A 110 12.03 3.37 12.50
C ILE A 110 11.96 2.91 13.95
N PHE A 111 10.78 2.99 14.56
CA PHE A 111 10.57 2.72 15.98
C PHE A 111 9.69 1.48 16.19
N ASN A 112 9.71 0.99 17.40
CA ASN A 112 8.82 -0.09 17.82
C ASN A 112 7.36 0.29 17.62
N GLY A 113 6.58 -0.59 16.96
CA GLY A 113 5.17 -0.37 16.63
C GLY A 113 4.92 0.28 15.26
N ASP A 114 5.94 0.79 14.58
CA ASP A 114 5.81 1.28 13.20
C ASP A 114 5.39 0.16 12.24
N ASN A 115 4.78 0.56 11.12
CA ASN A 115 4.53 -0.33 10.01
C ASN A 115 5.46 0.06 8.86
N VAL A 116 6.36 -0.82 8.44
CA VAL A 116 7.25 -0.60 7.29
C VAL A 116 6.60 -1.10 6.02
N LEU A 117 6.68 -0.30 4.96
CA LEU A 117 6.33 -0.67 3.59
C LEU A 117 7.53 -1.34 2.94
N VAL A 118 7.31 -2.53 2.43
CA VAL A 118 8.36 -3.40 1.89
C VAL A 118 8.03 -3.78 0.46
N MET A 119 8.92 -3.45 -0.46
CA MET A 119 8.90 -3.92 -1.83
C MET A 119 9.53 -5.31 -1.88
N LYS A 120 8.79 -6.31 -2.34
CA LYS A 120 9.22 -7.70 -2.40
C LYS A 120 10.33 -7.88 -3.42
N GLN A 121 11.48 -8.31 -2.96
CA GLN A 121 12.65 -8.64 -3.78
C GLN A 121 13.58 -9.57 -3.01
N SER A 122 14.38 -10.36 -3.74
CA SER A 122 15.31 -11.34 -3.16
C SER A 122 16.76 -10.85 -3.10
N THR A 123 17.03 -9.64 -3.55
CA THR A 123 18.38 -9.04 -3.59
C THR A 123 18.37 -7.67 -2.94
N ALA A 124 19.54 -7.22 -2.46
CA ALA A 124 19.71 -5.89 -1.89
C ALA A 124 21.10 -5.34 -2.23
N ASN A 125 21.21 -4.02 -2.24
CA ASN A 125 22.48 -3.31 -2.34
C ASN A 125 22.98 -2.89 -0.95
N ASN A 126 24.28 -2.68 -0.83
CA ASN A 126 24.86 -2.17 0.42
C ASN A 126 24.22 -0.81 0.79
N GLY A 127 23.77 -0.71 2.03
CA GLY A 127 23.07 0.45 2.57
C GLY A 127 21.54 0.41 2.41
N ASP A 128 20.97 -0.58 1.74
CA ASP A 128 19.52 -0.75 1.71
C ASP A 128 18.99 -1.21 3.08
N ILE A 129 17.89 -0.62 3.51
CA ILE A 129 17.12 -1.14 4.66
C ILE A 129 16.25 -2.27 4.15
N VAL A 130 16.42 -3.46 4.71
CA VAL A 130 15.76 -4.68 4.25
C VAL A 130 15.00 -5.38 5.36
N VAL A 131 14.03 -6.17 4.95
CA VAL A 131 13.50 -7.27 5.76
C VAL A 131 14.26 -8.52 5.36
N ALA A 132 15.04 -9.07 6.28
CA ALA A 132 15.81 -10.29 6.10
C ALA A 132 15.28 -11.39 7.01
N LEU A 133 15.28 -12.62 6.52
CA LEU A 133 15.03 -13.81 7.32
C LEU A 133 16.39 -14.38 7.74
N VAL A 134 16.61 -14.43 9.06
CA VAL A 134 17.77 -15.04 9.69
C VAL A 134 17.25 -16.17 10.57
N ASP A 135 17.69 -17.38 10.30
CA ASP A 135 17.09 -18.58 10.86
C ASP A 135 15.56 -18.60 10.59
N ASP A 136 14.74 -18.57 11.63
CA ASP A 136 13.28 -18.60 11.53
C ASP A 136 12.63 -17.24 11.84
N SER A 137 13.41 -16.15 11.89
CA SER A 137 12.93 -14.85 12.31
C SER A 137 13.19 -13.77 11.28
N ALA A 138 12.13 -12.99 10.96
CA ALA A 138 12.27 -11.80 10.15
C ALA A 138 12.80 -10.63 10.97
N THR A 139 13.77 -9.91 10.42
CA THR A 139 14.38 -8.73 11.05
C THR A 139 14.52 -7.58 10.06
N VAL A 140 14.38 -6.35 10.53
CA VAL A 140 14.65 -5.13 9.75
C VAL A 140 16.03 -4.64 10.10
N LYS A 141 16.92 -4.51 9.10
CA LYS A 141 18.31 -4.08 9.25
C LYS A 141 18.81 -3.37 8.02
N THR A 142 19.88 -2.63 8.13
CA THR A 142 20.65 -2.15 6.99
C THR A 142 21.56 -3.25 6.47
N PHE A 143 21.46 -3.56 5.20
CA PHE A 143 22.15 -4.66 4.55
C PHE A 143 23.53 -4.24 4.04
N TYR A 144 24.52 -5.08 4.32
CA TYR A 144 25.86 -4.98 3.73
C TYR A 144 26.37 -6.36 3.34
N LYS A 145 26.77 -6.51 2.09
CA LYS A 145 27.51 -7.68 1.59
C LYS A 145 28.98 -7.36 1.61
N GLU A 146 29.70 -8.07 2.43
CA GLU A 146 31.14 -7.93 2.64
C GLU A 146 31.89 -9.17 2.14
N ASN A 147 33.21 -9.16 2.22
CA ASN A 147 34.03 -10.29 1.72
C ASN A 147 33.76 -11.55 2.55
N GLY A 148 32.98 -12.48 1.98
CA GLY A 148 32.71 -13.80 2.55
C GLY A 148 31.55 -13.86 3.55
N HIS A 149 30.87 -12.74 3.85
CA HIS A 149 29.74 -12.73 4.79
C HIS A 149 28.75 -11.60 4.47
N ILE A 150 27.59 -11.65 5.13
CA ILE A 150 26.58 -10.61 5.13
C ILE A 150 26.54 -10.00 6.53
N ARG A 151 26.61 -8.68 6.61
CA ARG A 151 26.39 -7.92 7.83
C ARG A 151 25.02 -7.25 7.77
N LEU A 152 24.16 -7.58 8.72
CA LEU A 152 22.87 -6.93 8.95
C LEU A 152 23.05 -5.95 10.09
N GLN A 153 23.22 -4.69 9.75
CA GLN A 153 23.55 -3.61 10.67
C GLN A 153 22.28 -3.04 11.34
N PRO A 154 22.19 -3.05 12.67
CA PRO A 154 21.20 -2.25 13.37
C PRO A 154 21.57 -0.76 13.25
N GLU A 155 20.58 0.08 13.09
CA GLU A 155 20.69 1.52 13.22
C GLU A 155 20.35 1.91 14.68
N ASN A 156 21.19 1.42 15.59
CA ASN A 156 21.15 1.67 17.02
C ASN A 156 22.54 1.41 17.60
N ASP A 157 23.15 2.45 18.19
CA ASP A 157 24.52 2.44 18.67
C ASP A 157 24.77 1.47 19.85
N THR A 158 23.69 0.97 20.47
CA THR A 158 23.79 0.02 21.61
C THR A 158 23.66 -1.43 21.19
N MET A 159 23.51 -1.71 19.87
CA MET A 159 23.27 -3.05 19.35
C MET A 159 24.38 -3.48 18.40
N ASP A 160 24.87 -4.69 18.56
CA ASP A 160 25.85 -5.29 17.67
C ASP A 160 25.23 -5.75 16.34
N PRO A 161 25.97 -5.71 15.22
CA PRO A 161 25.53 -6.24 13.94
C PRO A 161 25.40 -7.76 13.98
N ILE A 162 24.45 -8.27 13.19
CA ILE A 162 24.27 -9.70 12.94
C ILE A 162 25.14 -10.07 11.74
N ILE A 163 26.10 -10.96 11.95
CA ILE A 163 27.01 -11.47 10.92
C ILE A 163 26.59 -12.89 10.56
N VAL A 164 26.27 -13.10 9.28
CA VAL A 164 25.84 -14.41 8.77
C VAL A 164 26.52 -14.73 7.45
N ASN A 165 26.71 -16.02 7.15
CA ASN A 165 27.24 -16.44 5.84
C ASN A 165 26.22 -16.27 4.73
N ASN A 166 24.93 -16.39 5.06
CA ASN A 166 23.82 -16.24 4.15
C ASN A 166 22.55 -15.83 4.89
N CYS A 167 21.65 -15.10 4.23
CA CYS A 167 20.31 -14.82 4.71
C CYS A 167 19.36 -14.70 3.51
N SER A 168 18.06 -14.88 3.72
CA SER A 168 17.04 -14.66 2.71
C SER A 168 16.53 -13.23 2.81
N ILE A 169 16.70 -12.44 1.73
CA ILE A 169 16.07 -11.11 1.65
C ILE A 169 14.63 -11.31 1.23
N LEU A 170 13.71 -10.78 2.03
CA LEU A 170 12.27 -10.82 1.78
C LEU A 170 11.79 -9.58 1.04
N GLY A 171 12.50 -8.46 1.21
CA GLY A 171 12.23 -7.23 0.49
C GLY A 171 13.01 -6.04 1.03
N LYS A 172 12.90 -4.92 0.28
CA LYS A 172 13.49 -3.63 0.62
C LYS A 172 12.44 -2.71 1.22
N VAL A 173 12.77 -2.07 2.33
CA VAL A 173 11.92 -1.05 2.97
C VAL A 173 12.00 0.23 2.14
N PHE A 174 10.84 0.79 1.77
CA PHE A 174 10.76 2.05 1.03
C PHE A 174 9.87 3.10 1.70
N GLY A 175 9.15 2.73 2.77
CA GLY A 175 8.32 3.65 3.51
C GLY A 175 8.04 3.19 4.94
N VAL A 176 7.61 4.14 5.77
CA VAL A 176 7.22 3.91 7.17
C VAL A 176 5.89 4.60 7.42
N PHE A 177 4.97 3.88 8.07
CA PHE A 177 3.73 4.42 8.59
C PHE A 177 3.70 4.33 10.11
N ARG A 178 3.47 5.46 10.75
CA ARG A 178 3.35 5.56 12.21
C ARG A 178 2.03 6.22 12.58
N PHE A 179 1.26 5.53 13.42
CA PHE A 179 0.12 6.13 14.09
C PHE A 179 0.59 6.62 15.45
N LEU A 180 0.38 7.89 15.72
CA LEU A 180 0.63 8.43 17.05
C LEU A 180 -0.62 8.18 17.88
N ASP A 181 -0.46 7.55 19.05
CA ASP A 181 -1.56 7.37 19.99
C ASP A 181 -2.11 8.75 20.38
N ARG A 182 -3.45 8.84 20.39
CA ARG A 182 -4.17 10.07 20.78
C ARG A 182 -4.53 10.04 22.24
#